data_662917e25315508e97853959b2f3aa0b
#
_entry.id   662917e25315508e97853959b2f3aa0b
#
_cell.length_a   1.000
_cell.length_b   1.000
_cell.length_c   1.000
_cell.angle_alpha   90.00
_cell.angle_beta   90.00
_cell.angle_gamma   90.00
#
_symmetry.space_group_name_H-M   'P 1'
#
loop_
_entity.id
_entity.type
_entity.pdbx_description
1 polymer ?
#
loop_
_entity_poly.entity_id
_entity_poly.type
_entity_poly.pdbx_seq_one_letter_code
_entity_poly.pdbx_strand_id
1 'polypeptide(L)'
;PDLIFHLAGQVAMTTSIVNPRMDFEVNVMGSHNLLEAVRIYDPKATVVYSSTNKVYGDLSQFTYRETKTRFECVERANGFDENTPLEFHSPYGCSKGAADQYMLDYARIFNLKTVVFRHSSMYGGRQFATYDQGWVGWFCQKAIETKNGTIDVPFTVSGSGKQVRDVLHAEDINSLYFAA
;
A
#
# COMPACT_ATOMS: atom_id res chain seq x y z
N PRO A 1 -24.39 -1.92 -7.95
CA PRO A 1 -23.84 -0.64 -7.47
C PRO A 1 -23.11 0.09 -8.59
N ASP A 2 -23.10 1.42 -8.59
CA ASP A 2 -22.38 2.19 -9.60
C ASP A 2 -20.89 2.25 -9.35
N LEU A 3 -20.50 2.14 -8.07
CA LEU A 3 -19.13 2.28 -7.62
C LEU A 3 -18.80 1.29 -6.48
N ILE A 4 -17.66 0.65 -6.57
CA ILE A 4 -17.17 -0.35 -5.61
C ILE A 4 -15.76 0.06 -5.16
N PHE A 5 -15.59 0.36 -3.88
CA PHE A 5 -14.28 0.55 -3.27
C PHE A 5 -13.76 -0.78 -2.71
N HIS A 6 -12.80 -1.38 -3.40
CA HIS A 6 -12.17 -2.62 -2.95
C HIS A 6 -10.96 -2.31 -2.04
N LEU A 7 -11.24 -2.14 -0.76
CA LEU A 7 -10.27 -1.82 0.28
C LEU A 7 -9.96 -3.02 1.18
N ALA A 8 -10.79 -4.07 1.10
CA ALA A 8 -10.58 -5.28 1.88
C ALA A 8 -9.30 -6.00 1.44
N GLY A 9 -8.45 -6.35 2.39
CA GLY A 9 -7.19 -7.03 2.10
C GLY A 9 -6.37 -7.31 3.35
N GLN A 10 -5.45 -8.26 3.24
CA GLN A 10 -4.35 -8.43 4.17
C GLN A 10 -3.29 -7.36 3.81
N VAL A 11 -2.80 -6.60 4.80
CA VAL A 11 -1.99 -5.40 4.58
C VAL A 11 -0.60 -5.44 5.21
N ALA A 12 -0.31 -6.44 6.05
CA ALA A 12 0.95 -6.55 6.78
C ALA A 12 1.94 -7.48 6.06
N MET A 13 3.11 -6.96 5.70
CA MET A 13 4.18 -7.76 5.10
C MET A 13 4.64 -8.87 6.05
N THR A 14 4.78 -8.59 7.34
CA THR A 14 5.16 -9.56 8.38
C THR A 14 4.18 -10.71 8.46
N THR A 15 2.88 -10.44 8.47
CA THR A 15 1.83 -11.45 8.46
C THR A 15 1.87 -12.30 7.19
N SER A 16 2.18 -11.72 6.03
CA SER A 16 2.27 -12.45 4.78
C SER A 16 3.42 -13.48 4.76
N ILE A 17 4.51 -13.18 5.46
CA ILE A 17 5.64 -14.12 5.60
C ILE A 17 5.26 -15.30 6.51
N VAL A 18 4.52 -15.03 7.58
CA VAL A 18 4.08 -16.09 8.52
C VAL A 18 2.98 -16.97 7.92
N ASN A 19 2.05 -16.38 7.18
CA ASN A 19 0.94 -17.10 6.56
C ASN A 19 0.71 -16.65 5.11
N PRO A 20 1.58 -17.06 4.17
CA PRO A 20 1.48 -16.64 2.76
C PRO A 20 0.23 -17.17 2.06
N ARG A 21 -0.32 -18.29 2.54
CA ARG A 21 -1.57 -18.85 1.99
C ARG A 21 -2.75 -17.94 2.29
N MET A 22 -2.91 -17.49 3.51
CA MET A 22 -3.98 -16.55 3.89
C MET A 22 -3.84 -15.24 3.10
N ASP A 23 -2.62 -14.73 2.94
CA ASP A 23 -2.35 -13.53 2.17
C ASP A 23 -2.82 -13.67 0.71
N PHE A 24 -2.50 -14.80 0.07
CA PHE A 24 -2.95 -15.12 -1.28
C PHE A 24 -4.48 -15.25 -1.37
N GLU A 25 -5.09 -16.01 -0.47
CA GLU A 25 -6.55 -16.24 -0.47
C GLU A 25 -7.32 -14.93 -0.29
N VAL A 26 -6.87 -14.06 0.62
CA VAL A 26 -7.51 -12.75 0.86
C VAL A 26 -7.27 -11.79 -0.30
N ASN A 27 -6.02 -11.58 -0.69
CA ASN A 27 -5.68 -10.52 -1.63
C ASN A 27 -5.91 -10.92 -3.09
N VAL A 28 -5.52 -12.13 -3.51
CA VAL A 28 -5.65 -12.56 -4.90
C VAL A 28 -7.03 -13.14 -5.15
N MET A 29 -7.39 -14.20 -4.41
CA MET A 29 -8.66 -14.88 -4.62
C MET A 29 -9.86 -13.97 -4.33
N GLY A 30 -9.78 -13.16 -3.25
CA GLY A 30 -10.82 -12.18 -2.91
C GLY A 30 -11.02 -11.14 -4.02
N SER A 31 -9.93 -10.59 -4.56
CA SER A 31 -9.99 -9.62 -5.65
C SER A 31 -10.49 -10.24 -6.95
N HIS A 32 -10.04 -11.45 -7.28
CA HIS A 32 -10.49 -12.17 -8.45
C HIS A 32 -12.00 -12.51 -8.37
N ASN A 33 -12.48 -12.97 -7.23
CA ASN A 33 -13.90 -13.24 -7.02
C ASN A 33 -14.76 -11.99 -7.18
N LEU A 34 -14.29 -10.83 -6.69
CA LEU A 34 -14.96 -9.55 -6.89
C LEU A 34 -15.03 -9.21 -8.38
N LEU A 35 -13.90 -9.28 -9.10
CA LEU A 35 -13.84 -8.99 -10.53
C LEU A 35 -14.77 -9.89 -11.34
N GLU A 36 -14.81 -11.18 -11.07
CA GLU A 36 -15.74 -12.12 -11.72
C GLU A 36 -17.19 -11.81 -11.40
N ALA A 37 -17.51 -11.45 -10.15
CA ALA A 37 -18.86 -11.02 -9.79
C ALA A 37 -19.27 -9.75 -10.56
N VAL A 38 -18.39 -8.76 -10.64
CA VAL A 38 -18.64 -7.53 -11.42
C VAL A 38 -18.80 -7.85 -12.90
N ARG A 39 -17.89 -8.64 -13.48
CA ARG A 39 -17.94 -9.02 -14.89
C ARG A 39 -19.23 -9.70 -15.28
N ILE A 40 -19.74 -10.59 -14.42
CA ILE A 40 -20.92 -11.43 -14.73
C ILE A 40 -22.23 -10.68 -14.45
N TYR A 41 -22.29 -9.95 -13.32
CA TYR A 41 -23.57 -9.45 -12.80
C TYR A 41 -23.75 -7.94 -12.94
N ASP A 42 -22.66 -7.16 -12.98
CA ASP A 42 -22.74 -5.70 -13.05
C ASP A 42 -21.55 -5.06 -13.77
N PRO A 43 -21.34 -5.35 -15.06
CA PRO A 43 -20.16 -4.90 -15.81
C PRO A 43 -20.09 -3.38 -16.02
N LYS A 44 -21.10 -2.63 -15.56
CA LYS A 44 -21.11 -1.16 -15.63
C LYS A 44 -20.53 -0.51 -14.37
N ALA A 45 -20.46 -1.24 -13.27
CA ALA A 45 -19.90 -0.75 -12.03
C ALA A 45 -18.41 -0.39 -12.19
N THR A 46 -18.00 0.70 -11.54
CA THR A 46 -16.59 1.08 -11.46
C THR A 46 -15.97 0.45 -10.23
N VAL A 47 -14.81 -0.19 -10.38
CA VAL A 47 -14.06 -0.77 -9.27
C VAL A 47 -12.82 0.07 -8.99
N VAL A 48 -12.74 0.63 -7.80
CA VAL A 48 -11.57 1.37 -7.31
C VAL A 48 -10.80 0.45 -6.35
N TYR A 49 -9.59 0.11 -6.72
CA TYR A 49 -8.74 -0.82 -5.98
C TYR A 49 -7.60 -0.11 -5.24
N SER A 50 -7.50 -0.38 -3.94
CA SER A 50 -6.37 0.03 -3.11
C SER A 50 -5.21 -0.96 -3.26
N SER A 51 -4.30 -0.68 -4.19
CA SER A 51 -3.03 -1.39 -4.35
C SER A 51 -1.97 -0.86 -3.38
N THR A 52 -0.71 -1.02 -3.68
CA THR A 52 0.40 -0.63 -2.80
C THR A 52 1.64 -0.24 -3.60
N ASN A 53 2.46 0.65 -3.07
CA ASN A 53 3.79 0.93 -3.62
C ASN A 53 4.74 -0.28 -3.54
N LYS A 54 4.42 -1.30 -2.74
CA LYS A 54 5.21 -2.54 -2.65
C LYS A 54 5.25 -3.36 -3.94
N VAL A 55 4.42 -3.04 -4.91
CA VAL A 55 4.49 -3.62 -6.26
C VAL A 55 5.77 -3.21 -7.02
N TYR A 56 6.44 -2.13 -6.60
CA TYR A 56 7.71 -1.68 -7.15
C TYR A 56 8.95 -2.31 -6.46
N GLY A 57 8.74 -3.18 -5.48
CA GLY A 57 9.81 -3.86 -4.74
C GLY A 57 10.63 -2.92 -3.86
N ASP A 58 11.91 -3.21 -3.75
CA ASP A 58 12.84 -2.45 -2.92
C ASP A 58 13.59 -1.36 -3.70
N LEU A 59 13.34 -1.26 -5.01
CA LEU A 59 13.94 -0.28 -5.91
C LEU A 59 15.49 -0.33 -5.89
N SER A 60 16.05 -1.52 -5.63
CA SER A 60 17.50 -1.76 -5.49
C SER A 60 18.28 -1.60 -6.79
N GLN A 61 17.60 -1.58 -7.93
CA GLN A 61 18.16 -1.31 -9.25
C GLN A 61 18.61 0.14 -9.46
N PHE A 62 18.22 1.05 -8.54
CA PHE A 62 18.60 2.46 -8.59
C PHE A 62 19.74 2.79 -7.63
N THR A 63 20.53 3.81 -7.96
CA THR A 63 21.63 4.29 -7.13
C THR A 63 21.13 5.29 -6.10
N TYR A 64 21.52 5.11 -4.84
CA TYR A 64 21.16 6.02 -3.77
C TYR A 64 22.40 6.70 -3.20
N ARG A 65 22.33 8.03 -3.09
CA ARG A 65 23.32 8.83 -2.43
C ARG A 65 22.87 9.17 -1.02
N GLU A 66 23.72 8.87 -0.03
CA GLU A 66 23.49 9.29 1.34
C GLU A 66 23.93 10.75 1.52
N THR A 67 23.02 11.57 2.01
CA THR A 67 23.29 12.97 2.39
C THR A 67 23.31 13.12 3.91
N LYS A 68 23.48 14.34 4.40
CA LYS A 68 23.47 14.60 5.84
C LYS A 68 22.12 14.22 6.49
N THR A 69 21.00 14.37 5.77
CA THR A 69 19.64 14.26 6.32
C THR A 69 18.79 13.17 5.71
N ARG A 70 19.13 12.64 4.52
CA ARG A 70 18.28 11.70 3.79
C ARG A 70 19.05 10.89 2.76
N PHE A 71 18.47 9.79 2.30
CA PHE A 71 18.87 9.15 1.05
C PHE A 71 18.17 9.83 -0.13
N GLU A 72 18.88 9.99 -1.24
CA GLU A 72 18.38 10.54 -2.50
C GLU A 72 18.61 9.55 -3.63
N CYS A 73 17.59 9.25 -4.41
CA CYS A 73 17.74 8.48 -5.64
C CYS A 73 18.39 9.35 -6.72
N VAL A 74 19.50 8.89 -7.28
CA VAL A 74 20.30 9.67 -8.25
C VAL A 74 19.55 9.80 -9.58
N GLU A 75 18.97 8.70 -10.07
CA GLU A 75 18.33 8.63 -11.38
C GLU A 75 16.87 9.14 -11.37
N ARG A 76 16.27 9.26 -10.20
CA ARG A 76 14.85 9.57 -10.01
C ARG A 76 14.65 10.64 -8.93
N ALA A 77 15.18 11.83 -9.17
CA ALA A 77 15.14 12.95 -8.22
C ALA A 77 13.70 13.39 -7.85
N ASN A 78 12.74 13.21 -8.78
CA ASN A 78 11.33 13.55 -8.59
C ASN A 78 10.45 12.39 -8.10
N GLY A 79 11.06 11.24 -7.76
CA GLY A 79 10.33 10.04 -7.31
C GLY A 79 10.03 9.06 -8.43
N PHE A 80 9.16 8.12 -8.15
CA PHE A 80 8.81 6.99 -9.02
C PHE A 80 7.37 7.12 -9.50
N ASP A 81 7.18 6.88 -10.79
CA ASP A 81 5.89 6.92 -11.48
C ASP A 81 5.40 5.52 -11.87
N GLU A 82 4.24 5.44 -12.52
CA GLU A 82 3.62 4.20 -12.95
C GLU A 82 4.40 3.46 -14.05
N ASN A 83 5.36 4.11 -14.71
CA ASN A 83 6.26 3.50 -15.71
C ASN A 83 7.45 2.79 -15.04
N THR A 84 7.61 2.91 -13.72
CA THR A 84 8.63 2.17 -12.97
C THR A 84 8.33 0.68 -13.08
N PRO A 85 9.31 -0.16 -13.47
CA PRO A 85 9.11 -1.60 -13.56
C PRO A 85 8.61 -2.21 -12.25
N LEU A 86 7.69 -3.15 -12.37
CA LEU A 86 7.18 -3.89 -11.21
C LEU A 86 8.19 -4.96 -10.80
N GLU A 87 8.43 -5.05 -9.50
CA GLU A 87 9.32 -6.03 -8.89
C GLU A 87 8.73 -6.46 -7.55
N PHE A 88 7.97 -7.54 -7.55
CA PHE A 88 7.24 -7.96 -6.35
C PHE A 88 8.18 -8.62 -5.34
N HIS A 89 8.31 -8.03 -4.17
CA HIS A 89 8.99 -8.62 -3.02
C HIS A 89 8.00 -8.97 -1.93
N SER A 90 8.25 -10.04 -1.18
CA SER A 90 7.39 -10.65 -0.18
C SER A 90 6.08 -11.25 -0.75
N PRO A 91 5.44 -12.20 -0.05
CA PRO A 91 4.11 -12.70 -0.41
C PRO A 91 3.08 -11.57 -0.54
N TYR A 92 3.14 -10.57 0.36
CA TYR A 92 2.28 -9.38 0.30
C TYR A 92 2.46 -8.58 -1.00
N GLY A 93 3.71 -8.29 -1.39
CA GLY A 93 3.99 -7.59 -2.66
C GLY A 93 3.49 -8.38 -3.87
N CYS A 94 3.69 -9.71 -3.86
CA CYS A 94 3.19 -10.61 -4.90
C CYS A 94 1.67 -10.64 -4.97
N SER A 95 0.99 -10.81 -3.85
CA SER A 95 -0.47 -10.93 -3.83
C SER A 95 -1.17 -9.62 -4.21
N LYS A 96 -0.71 -8.50 -3.67
CA LYS A 96 -1.21 -7.17 -4.04
C LYS A 96 -0.90 -6.84 -5.50
N GLY A 97 0.30 -7.20 -5.97
CA GLY A 97 0.71 -7.01 -7.37
C GLY A 97 -0.10 -7.86 -8.34
N ALA A 98 -0.37 -9.11 -8.01
CA ALA A 98 -1.24 -9.97 -8.81
C ALA A 98 -2.65 -9.36 -8.93
N ALA A 99 -3.27 -8.95 -7.82
CA ALA A 99 -4.58 -8.31 -7.84
C ALA A 99 -4.57 -6.98 -8.64
N ASP A 100 -3.53 -6.16 -8.49
CA ASP A 100 -3.29 -4.94 -9.27
C ASP A 100 -3.31 -5.24 -10.78
N GLN A 101 -2.58 -6.25 -11.22
CA GLN A 101 -2.50 -6.63 -12.63
C GLN A 101 -3.82 -7.24 -13.15
N TYR A 102 -4.53 -8.00 -12.33
CA TYR A 102 -5.87 -8.48 -12.68
C TYR A 102 -6.86 -7.31 -12.88
N MET A 103 -6.83 -6.29 -12.04
CA MET A 103 -7.68 -5.09 -12.22
C MET A 103 -7.44 -4.44 -13.58
N LEU A 104 -6.16 -4.24 -13.96
CA LEU A 104 -5.79 -3.64 -15.23
C LEU A 104 -6.12 -4.53 -16.43
N ASP A 105 -5.94 -5.85 -16.30
CA ASP A 105 -6.21 -6.80 -17.35
C ASP A 105 -7.73 -6.96 -17.62
N TYR A 106 -8.53 -6.96 -16.56
CA TYR A 106 -9.99 -7.02 -16.69
C TYR A 106 -10.56 -5.76 -17.37
N ALA A 107 -9.95 -4.59 -17.13
CA ALA A 107 -10.28 -3.39 -17.90
C ALA A 107 -9.98 -3.58 -19.39
N ARG A 108 -8.78 -4.11 -19.70
CA ARG A 108 -8.30 -4.27 -21.07
C ARG A 108 -9.08 -5.34 -21.85
N ILE A 109 -9.33 -6.50 -21.24
CA ILE A 109 -9.91 -7.67 -21.91
C ILE A 109 -11.43 -7.67 -21.87
N PHE A 110 -12.01 -7.31 -20.73
CA PHE A 110 -13.47 -7.35 -20.52
C PHE A 110 -14.15 -5.98 -20.53
N ASN A 111 -13.36 -4.91 -20.77
CA ASN A 111 -13.86 -3.52 -20.78
C ASN A 111 -14.54 -3.10 -19.47
N LEU A 112 -14.09 -3.66 -18.33
CA LEU A 112 -14.53 -3.20 -17.02
C LEU A 112 -13.91 -1.85 -16.69
N LYS A 113 -14.63 -1.05 -15.90
CA LYS A 113 -14.10 0.21 -15.39
C LYS A 113 -13.34 -0.06 -14.12
N THR A 114 -12.01 0.00 -14.16
CA THR A 114 -11.17 -0.19 -12.98
C THR A 114 -10.20 0.97 -12.80
N VAL A 115 -9.97 1.35 -11.55
CA VAL A 115 -8.95 2.32 -11.15
C VAL A 115 -8.09 1.67 -10.09
N VAL A 116 -6.76 1.77 -10.23
CA VAL A 116 -5.79 1.17 -9.32
C VAL A 116 -4.94 2.25 -8.69
N PHE A 117 -5.01 2.39 -7.37
CA PHE A 117 -4.16 3.31 -6.62
C PHE A 117 -3.03 2.56 -5.91
N ARG A 118 -1.78 2.83 -6.29
CA ARG A 118 -0.58 2.26 -5.68
C ARG A 118 -0.08 3.14 -4.54
N HIS A 119 -0.81 3.12 -3.45
CA HIS A 119 -0.53 3.98 -2.31
C HIS A 119 0.82 3.70 -1.65
N SER A 120 1.42 4.76 -1.13
CA SER A 120 2.46 4.71 -0.12
C SER A 120 1.85 4.66 1.29
N SER A 121 2.56 5.19 2.30
CA SER A 121 2.10 5.14 3.69
C SER A 121 0.95 6.10 3.92
N MET A 122 -0.21 5.55 4.21
CA MET A 122 -1.39 6.33 4.56
C MET A 122 -1.47 6.55 6.07
N TYR A 123 -1.90 7.74 6.48
CA TYR A 123 -2.11 8.07 7.89
C TYR A 123 -3.34 8.98 8.06
N GLY A 124 -3.91 9.03 9.25
CA GLY A 124 -5.04 9.92 9.55
C GLY A 124 -5.82 9.50 10.78
N GLY A 125 -6.85 10.25 11.07
CA GLY A 125 -7.76 9.96 12.18
C GLY A 125 -8.43 8.59 12.02
N ARG A 126 -8.73 7.94 13.16
CA ARG A 126 -9.34 6.60 13.24
C ARG A 126 -8.48 5.45 12.73
N GLN A 127 -7.19 5.68 12.46
CA GLN A 127 -6.25 4.60 12.19
C GLN A 127 -5.84 3.94 13.51
N PHE A 128 -6.15 2.65 13.67
CA PHE A 128 -5.69 1.84 14.80
C PHE A 128 -4.30 1.30 14.48
N ALA A 129 -3.30 2.12 14.78
CA ALA A 129 -1.91 1.80 14.49
C ALA A 129 -1.41 0.66 15.37
N THR A 130 -0.64 -0.24 14.77
CA THR A 130 0.09 -1.31 15.45
C THR A 130 1.58 -1.19 15.15
N TYR A 131 2.38 -1.98 15.82
CA TYR A 131 3.83 -2.03 15.63
C TYR A 131 4.25 -2.27 14.16
N ASP A 132 3.49 -3.01 13.39
CA ASP A 132 3.78 -3.39 11.99
C ASP A 132 2.87 -2.71 10.95
N GLN A 133 1.87 -1.93 11.40
CA GLN A 133 0.95 -1.19 10.54
C GLN A 133 0.65 0.20 11.08
N GLY A 134 0.72 1.21 10.19
CA GLY A 134 0.43 2.59 10.55
C GLY A 134 1.54 3.25 11.38
N TRP A 135 2.78 3.10 10.96
CA TRP A 135 3.97 3.56 11.68
C TRP A 135 3.89 5.04 12.14
N VAL A 136 3.26 5.94 11.41
CA VAL A 136 3.07 7.34 11.81
C VAL A 136 2.24 7.42 13.09
N GLY A 137 1.07 6.78 13.10
CA GLY A 137 0.20 6.74 14.27
C GLY A 137 0.85 6.02 15.45
N TRP A 138 1.57 4.92 15.18
CA TRP A 138 2.28 4.16 16.20
C TRP A 138 3.36 5.01 16.87
N PHE A 139 4.17 5.75 16.11
CA PHE A 139 5.18 6.65 16.68
C PHE A 139 4.56 7.80 17.48
N CYS A 140 3.47 8.37 17.01
CA CYS A 140 2.73 9.39 17.77
C CYS A 140 2.24 8.84 19.11
N GLN A 141 1.64 7.64 19.09
CA GLN A 141 1.20 6.96 20.30
C GLN A 141 2.35 6.74 21.28
N LYS A 142 3.47 6.18 20.80
CA LYS A 142 4.65 5.92 21.64
C LYS A 142 5.27 7.20 22.23
N ALA A 143 5.31 8.27 21.44
CA ALA A 143 5.77 9.57 21.93
C ALA A 143 4.86 10.13 23.06
N ILE A 144 3.55 9.98 22.93
CA ILE A 144 2.59 10.39 23.96
C ILE A 144 2.74 9.51 25.22
N GLU A 145 2.83 8.20 25.07
CA GLU A 145 3.04 7.26 26.17
C GLU A 145 4.33 7.57 26.95
N THR A 146 5.42 7.86 26.23
CA THR A 146 6.71 8.29 26.83
C THR A 146 6.54 9.61 27.61
N LYS A 147 5.89 10.61 26.99
CA LYS A 147 5.66 11.91 27.63
C LYS A 147 4.81 11.79 28.91
N ASN A 148 3.85 10.89 28.92
CA ASN A 148 2.95 10.67 30.06
C ASN A 148 3.54 9.72 31.13
N GLY A 149 4.75 9.18 30.91
CA GLY A 149 5.38 8.23 31.82
C GLY A 149 4.69 6.87 31.90
N THR A 150 3.92 6.49 30.86
CA THR A 150 3.23 5.19 30.81
C THR A 150 4.10 4.08 30.22
N ILE A 151 5.25 4.40 29.66
CA ILE A 151 6.29 3.45 29.27
C ILE A 151 7.63 3.88 29.87
N ASP A 152 8.34 2.94 30.50
CA ASP A 152 9.61 3.18 31.19
C ASP A 152 10.82 3.08 30.26
N VAL A 153 10.67 2.47 29.09
CA VAL A 153 11.75 2.21 28.14
C VAL A 153 11.50 2.97 26.84
N PRO A 154 12.47 3.77 26.36
CA PRO A 154 12.36 4.41 25.05
C PRO A 154 12.16 3.35 23.97
N PHE A 155 11.20 3.57 23.06
CA PHE A 155 11.05 2.71 21.90
C PHE A 155 12.17 2.98 20.88
N THR A 156 12.59 1.93 20.17
CA THR A 156 13.66 2.02 19.19
C THR A 156 13.10 2.25 17.79
N VAL A 157 13.67 3.22 17.09
CA VAL A 157 13.45 3.42 15.67
C VAL A 157 14.57 2.71 14.90
N SER A 158 14.20 1.76 14.04
CA SER A 158 15.15 0.99 13.26
C SER A 158 15.73 1.81 12.09
N GLY A 159 17.02 1.60 11.81
CA GLY A 159 17.73 2.25 10.71
C GLY A 159 18.41 3.56 11.10
N SER A 160 18.94 4.26 10.09
CA SER A 160 19.71 5.51 10.27
C SER A 160 18.85 6.76 10.47
N GLY A 161 17.52 6.65 10.31
CA GLY A 161 16.61 7.79 10.31
C GLY A 161 16.63 8.59 9.00
N LYS A 162 17.41 8.18 8.01
CA LYS A 162 17.54 8.88 6.70
C LYS A 162 16.66 8.30 5.60
N GLN A 163 15.85 7.29 5.91
CA GLN A 163 14.91 6.71 4.97
C GLN A 163 13.86 7.74 4.57
N VAL A 164 13.63 7.86 3.27
CA VAL A 164 12.55 8.69 2.72
C VAL A 164 11.30 7.84 2.62
N ARG A 165 10.19 8.39 3.07
CA ARG A 165 8.86 7.79 2.94
C ARG A 165 7.91 8.85 2.42
N ASP A 166 7.17 8.48 1.41
CA ASP A 166 6.02 9.23 0.96
C ASP A 166 4.84 8.92 1.89
N VAL A 167 4.15 9.96 2.33
CA VAL A 167 3.02 9.85 3.25
C VAL A 167 1.83 10.63 2.71
N LEU A 168 0.63 10.05 2.82
CA LEU A 168 -0.59 10.62 2.29
C LEU A 168 -1.67 10.63 3.38
N HIS A 169 -2.28 11.80 3.60
CA HIS A 169 -3.35 11.92 4.60
C HIS A 169 -4.64 11.25 4.12
N ALA A 170 -5.40 10.67 5.04
CA ALA A 170 -6.62 9.92 4.72
C ALA A 170 -7.70 10.78 4.01
N GLU A 171 -7.77 12.08 4.30
CA GLU A 171 -8.71 12.98 3.62
C GLU A 171 -8.32 13.20 2.15
N ASP A 172 -7.02 13.29 1.84
CA ASP A 172 -6.54 13.41 0.47
C ASP A 172 -6.81 12.12 -0.32
N ILE A 173 -6.64 10.95 0.32
CA ILE A 173 -6.98 9.65 -0.28
C ILE A 173 -8.46 9.58 -0.60
N ASN A 174 -9.32 9.97 0.33
CA ASN A 174 -10.76 10.00 0.09
C ASN A 174 -11.10 10.91 -1.10
N SER A 175 -10.47 12.09 -1.17
CA SER A 175 -10.65 13.01 -2.29
C SER A 175 -10.21 12.40 -3.61
N LEU A 176 -9.07 11.68 -3.64
CA LEU A 176 -8.60 10.95 -4.82
C LEU A 176 -9.55 9.83 -5.24
N TYR A 177 -10.08 9.07 -4.30
CA TYR A 177 -11.02 7.98 -4.60
C TYR A 177 -12.32 8.48 -5.22
N PHE A 178 -12.83 9.63 -4.78
CA PHE A 178 -14.05 10.22 -5.34
C PHE A 178 -13.81 11.02 -6.62
N ALA A 179 -12.57 11.35 -6.96
CA ALA A 179 -12.20 12.02 -8.20
C ALA A 179 -11.95 11.03 -9.36
N ALA A 180 -11.79 9.75 -9.07
CA ALA A 180 -11.56 8.67 -10.03
C ALA A 180 -12.87 8.19 -10.65
#